data_7fcfd0777e299e832a6fcc549d907c34
#
_entry.id   7fcfd0777e299e832a6fcc549d907c34
#
_cell.length_a   1.000
_cell.length_b   1.000
_cell.length_c   1.000
_cell.angle_alpha   90.00
_cell.angle_beta   90.00
_cell.angle_gamma   90.00
#
_symmetry.space_group_name_H-M   'P 1'
#
loop_
_entity.id
_entity.type
_entity.pdbx_description
1 polymer ?
#
loop_
_entity_poly.entity_id
_entity_poly.type
_entity_poly.pdbx_seq_one_letter_code
_entity_poly.pdbx_strand_id
1 'polypeptide(L)'
;MREECAATKRAQSDRTARRLRRLARATGLNRTDLLILELLLRYRTQPIIESMVDDVFGRTGRHLNPLNLKGPALPMLLGVSANTVHRRFRNDAPLVRSGLVSIDSDGDLDIVSRLHRLATAPGDASLDVHHLLLGAASASELEWSDFDHVAADRDHVERLLKGALDSGASGVNVLLYGPPGTGKTQFCKVLAERLGVHLFSVGESDEDGGEPVRGERLQELRLAQRLLARNRRSLLLFDEMEDLLSDSLAGLAFLGRPFRSGPRFRDGGSKVFMHRLLEQAPAPTLWTMNDAASVSRAILRRMMFAMELRPPTARVRARIWTRQLERHGIEAQPHEAQALASEFEATPGVAAGATAAARLGGGGIETVRRGVHSLSRVLSCARPPEGTPARFDLALVCADVDPRVLADRLARSDERRFSLCLQGPPGTGKSALVRYLAERLGLEVVQKRASDL
;
A
#
# COMPACT_ATOMS: atom_id res chain seq x y z
N MET A 1 24.70 39.21 -8.49
CA MET A 1 24.95 37.82 -8.01
C MET A 1 24.81 37.63 -6.49
N ARG A 2 25.56 38.36 -5.60
CA ARG A 2 25.41 38.24 -4.12
C ARG A 2 24.04 38.74 -3.60
N GLU A 3 23.55 39.86 -4.09
CA GLU A 3 22.25 40.45 -3.73
C GLU A 3 21.07 39.58 -4.25
N GLU A 4 21.15 39.08 -5.46
CA GLU A 4 20.16 38.15 -6.03
C GLU A 4 20.10 36.85 -5.25
N CYS A 5 21.25 36.31 -4.85
CA CYS A 5 21.31 35.10 -4.00
C CYS A 5 20.69 35.37 -2.61
N ALA A 6 20.92 36.53 -2.03
CA ALA A 6 20.33 36.94 -0.75
C ALA A 6 18.80 37.15 -0.87
N ALA A 7 18.32 37.74 -1.95
CA ALA A 7 16.89 37.93 -2.22
C ALA A 7 16.18 36.59 -2.42
N THR A 8 16.79 35.66 -3.16
CA THR A 8 16.28 34.31 -3.37
C THR A 8 16.19 33.54 -2.06
N LYS A 9 17.21 33.59 -1.19
CA LYS A 9 17.20 32.94 0.13
C LYS A 9 16.12 33.52 1.06
N ARG A 10 15.90 34.85 1.05
CA ARG A 10 14.83 35.51 1.81
C ARG A 10 13.46 35.04 1.32
N ALA A 11 13.23 35.05 0.00
CA ALA A 11 11.99 34.60 -0.59
C ALA A 11 11.67 33.10 -0.27
N GLN A 12 12.71 32.28 -0.24
CA GLN A 12 12.57 30.88 0.14
C GLN A 12 12.24 30.72 1.63
N SER A 13 12.90 31.47 2.52
CA SER A 13 12.60 31.47 3.96
C SER A 13 11.17 31.94 4.23
N ASP A 14 10.68 32.95 3.55
CA ASP A 14 9.30 33.43 3.69
C ASP A 14 8.26 32.43 3.17
N ARG A 15 8.57 31.69 2.11
CA ARG A 15 7.73 30.61 1.60
C ARG A 15 7.62 29.47 2.61
N THR A 16 8.75 29.01 3.13
CA THR A 16 8.79 27.97 4.15
C THR A 16 7.99 28.35 5.39
N ALA A 17 8.17 29.56 5.90
CA ALA A 17 7.43 30.06 7.05
C ALA A 17 5.91 30.12 6.79
N ARG A 18 5.49 30.51 5.58
CA ARG A 18 4.05 30.51 5.20
C ARG A 18 3.48 29.09 5.13
N ARG A 19 4.21 28.13 4.55
CA ARG A 19 3.81 26.71 4.48
C ARG A 19 3.73 26.09 5.87
N LEU A 20 4.70 26.34 6.75
CA LEU A 20 4.69 25.89 8.14
C LEU A 20 3.48 26.45 8.92
N ARG A 21 3.12 27.73 8.73
CA ARG A 21 1.92 28.30 9.36
C ARG A 21 0.64 27.63 8.88
N ARG A 22 0.55 27.24 7.60
CA ARG A 22 -0.60 26.46 7.08
C ARG A 22 -0.64 25.08 7.70
N LEU A 23 0.50 24.40 7.76
CA LEU A 23 0.63 23.12 8.43
C LEU A 23 0.18 23.20 9.90
N ALA A 24 0.67 24.20 10.63
CA ALA A 24 0.30 24.42 12.02
C ALA A 24 -1.22 24.60 12.22
N ARG A 25 -1.88 25.34 11.32
CA ARG A 25 -3.34 25.48 11.33
C ARG A 25 -4.06 24.17 11.05
N ALA A 26 -3.59 23.40 10.08
CA ALA A 26 -4.17 22.11 9.71
C ALA A 26 -4.04 21.08 10.84
N THR A 27 -2.90 21.08 11.54
CA THR A 27 -2.59 20.11 12.60
C THR A 27 -2.97 20.58 14.01
N GLY A 28 -3.37 21.83 14.16
CA GLY A 28 -3.76 22.41 15.47
C GLY A 28 -2.56 22.73 16.39
N LEU A 29 -1.42 23.07 15.80
CA LEU A 29 -0.22 23.46 16.54
C LEU A 29 -0.31 24.92 16.98
N ASN A 30 0.25 25.21 18.15
CA ASN A 30 0.37 26.56 18.65
C ASN A 30 1.67 27.26 18.22
N ARG A 31 1.87 28.50 18.67
CA ARG A 31 3.05 29.31 18.32
C ARG A 31 4.36 28.64 18.74
N THR A 32 4.41 28.06 19.93
CA THR A 32 5.63 27.39 20.45
C THR A 32 5.94 26.13 19.64
N ASP A 33 4.93 25.32 19.31
CA ASP A 33 5.08 24.15 18.47
C ASP A 33 5.61 24.51 17.09
N LEU A 34 5.10 25.62 16.51
CA LEU A 34 5.56 26.13 15.22
C LEU A 34 7.02 26.56 15.26
N LEU A 35 7.44 27.26 16.33
CA LEU A 35 8.85 27.67 16.49
C LEU A 35 9.79 26.47 16.65
N ILE A 36 9.35 25.45 17.39
CA ILE A 36 10.11 24.21 17.52
C ILE A 36 10.29 23.56 16.13
N LEU A 37 9.19 23.38 15.37
CA LEU A 37 9.27 22.81 14.04
C LEU A 37 10.13 23.63 13.07
N GLU A 38 10.01 24.94 13.12
CA GLU A 38 10.80 25.84 12.27
C GLU A 38 12.29 25.70 12.59
N LEU A 39 12.66 25.65 13.87
CA LEU A 39 14.04 25.46 14.32
C LEU A 39 14.60 24.11 13.85
N LEU A 40 13.87 23.02 14.11
CA LEU A 40 14.28 21.68 13.70
C LEU A 40 14.41 21.55 12.18
N LEU A 41 13.47 22.10 11.42
CA LEU A 41 13.52 22.09 9.96
C LEU A 41 14.71 22.87 9.42
N ARG A 42 14.99 24.06 10.00
CA ARG A 42 16.14 24.87 9.60
C ARG A 42 17.47 24.21 9.95
N TYR A 43 17.55 23.59 11.13
CA TYR A 43 18.72 22.83 11.55
C TYR A 43 19.03 21.69 10.55
N ARG A 44 18.01 20.99 10.07
CA ARG A 44 18.15 19.92 9.09
C ARG A 44 18.44 20.38 7.66
N THR A 45 17.96 21.58 7.27
CA THR A 45 18.00 22.02 5.85
C THR A 45 19.01 23.14 5.58
N GLN A 46 19.59 23.74 6.61
CA GLN A 46 20.50 24.87 6.48
C GLN A 46 21.83 24.59 7.19
N PRO A 47 22.90 24.22 6.47
CA PRO A 47 24.20 23.86 7.06
C PRO A 47 24.81 24.95 7.96
N ILE A 48 24.50 26.21 7.69
CA ILE A 48 24.97 27.34 8.52
C ILE A 48 24.32 27.29 9.92
N ILE A 49 23.02 26.97 9.99
CA ILE A 49 22.30 26.89 11.24
C ILE A 49 22.77 25.65 12.00
N GLU A 50 22.98 24.52 11.33
CA GLU A 50 23.55 23.31 11.90
C GLU A 50 24.92 23.59 12.52
N SER A 51 25.85 24.17 11.75
CA SER A 51 27.19 24.52 12.26
C SER A 51 27.15 25.48 13.45
N MET A 52 26.33 26.54 13.39
CA MET A 52 26.20 27.50 14.50
C MET A 52 25.66 26.82 15.78
N VAL A 53 24.68 25.95 15.67
CA VAL A 53 24.11 25.24 16.83
C VAL A 53 25.10 24.22 17.37
N ASP A 54 25.81 23.49 16.51
CA ASP A 54 26.85 22.54 16.88
C ASP A 54 28.04 23.22 17.56
N ASP A 55 28.46 24.37 17.07
CA ASP A 55 29.56 25.15 17.64
C ASP A 55 29.23 25.74 19.03
N VAL A 56 27.98 26.21 19.20
CA VAL A 56 27.56 26.83 20.48
C VAL A 56 27.24 25.83 21.55
N PHE A 57 26.55 24.74 21.21
CA PHE A 57 26.06 23.77 22.19
C PHE A 57 26.90 22.50 22.26
N GLY A 58 27.75 22.27 21.29
CA GLY A 58 28.69 21.17 21.21
C GLY A 58 28.01 19.81 21.03
N ARG A 59 28.77 18.87 20.47
CA ARG A 59 28.41 17.45 20.50
C ARG A 59 28.91 16.86 21.80
N THR A 60 28.21 17.11 22.91
CA THR A 60 28.64 16.67 24.24
C THR A 60 28.24 15.21 24.49
N GLY A 61 29.22 14.32 24.51
CA GLY A 61 29.08 12.99 25.08
C GLY A 61 28.26 12.01 24.19
N ARG A 62 27.22 11.41 24.76
CA ARG A 62 26.38 10.37 24.11
C ARG A 62 25.35 10.92 23.13
N HIS A 63 25.12 12.21 23.12
CA HIS A 63 24.13 12.86 22.29
C HIS A 63 24.78 13.40 21.01
N LEU A 64 24.41 12.84 19.87
CA LEU A 64 24.88 13.26 18.56
C LEU A 64 24.16 14.53 18.07
N ASN A 65 23.00 14.85 18.65
CA ASN A 65 22.17 15.98 18.27
C ASN A 65 22.09 17.01 19.40
N PRO A 66 22.61 18.26 19.22
CA PRO A 66 22.51 19.32 20.23
C PRO A 66 21.07 19.73 20.51
N LEU A 67 20.15 19.58 19.56
CA LEU A 67 18.71 19.82 19.74
C LEU A 67 18.00 18.65 20.43
N ASN A 68 18.54 18.24 21.57
CA ASN A 68 18.01 17.18 22.40
C ASN A 68 17.03 17.71 23.46
N LEU A 69 15.99 16.94 23.79
CA LEU A 69 14.98 17.35 24.77
C LEU A 69 15.55 17.53 26.19
N LYS A 70 16.61 16.81 26.54
CA LYS A 70 17.28 16.89 27.84
C LYS A 70 18.32 18.00 27.91
N GLY A 71 18.66 18.59 26.76
CA GLY A 71 19.68 19.63 26.64
C GLY A 71 19.15 21.06 26.82
N PRO A 72 20.04 22.04 26.98
CA PRO A 72 19.67 23.45 27.14
C PRO A 72 19.38 24.17 25.83
N ALA A 73 19.76 23.60 24.69
CA ALA A 73 19.72 24.29 23.39
C ALA A 73 18.33 24.76 23.00
N LEU A 74 17.33 23.86 23.06
CA LEU A 74 15.96 24.20 22.67
C LEU A 74 15.36 25.33 23.51
N PRO A 75 15.35 25.28 24.85
CA PRO A 75 14.85 26.38 25.68
C PRO A 75 15.56 27.69 25.38
N MET A 76 16.88 27.68 25.24
CA MET A 76 17.69 28.89 25.01
C MET A 76 17.43 29.50 23.63
N LEU A 77 17.45 28.70 22.57
CA LEU A 77 17.22 29.18 21.20
C LEU A 77 15.78 29.68 20.99
N LEU A 78 14.82 29.08 21.67
CA LEU A 78 13.41 29.48 21.58
C LEU A 78 13.01 30.59 22.55
N GLY A 79 13.87 30.94 23.51
CA GLY A 79 13.55 31.94 24.54
C GLY A 79 12.40 31.54 25.45
N VAL A 80 12.25 30.24 25.75
CA VAL A 80 11.17 29.70 26.59
C VAL A 80 11.73 28.81 27.71
N SER A 81 10.95 28.61 28.77
CA SER A 81 11.40 27.74 29.87
C SER A 81 11.48 26.26 29.43
N ALA A 82 12.41 25.49 30.04
CA ALA A 82 12.54 24.05 29.81
C ALA A 82 11.22 23.31 30.04
N ASN A 83 10.46 23.68 31.09
CA ASN A 83 9.15 23.13 31.36
C ASN A 83 8.14 23.36 30.23
N THR A 84 8.22 24.50 29.54
CA THR A 84 7.38 24.80 28.38
C THR A 84 7.74 23.87 27.24
N VAL A 85 9.02 23.67 26.96
CA VAL A 85 9.49 22.73 25.94
C VAL A 85 9.02 21.32 26.29
N HIS A 86 9.30 20.80 27.47
CA HIS A 86 8.91 19.45 27.89
C HIS A 86 7.40 19.19 27.75
N ARG A 87 6.55 20.19 28.05
CA ARG A 87 5.11 20.04 27.87
C ARG A 87 4.69 19.86 26.42
N ARG A 88 5.46 20.40 25.45
CA ARG A 88 5.18 20.22 24.02
C ARG A 88 5.52 18.83 23.49
N PHE A 89 6.34 18.10 24.23
CA PHE A 89 6.78 16.74 23.87
C PHE A 89 6.12 15.63 24.70
N ARG A 90 5.06 15.94 25.45
CA ARG A 90 4.24 14.91 26.09
C ARG A 90 3.50 14.09 25.04
N ASN A 91 3.23 12.82 25.35
CA ASN A 91 2.54 11.89 24.44
C ASN A 91 1.16 12.37 23.97
N ASP A 92 0.49 13.24 24.77
CA ASP A 92 -0.80 13.86 24.47
C ASP A 92 -0.66 15.20 23.75
N ALA A 93 0.53 15.77 23.63
CA ALA A 93 0.74 17.07 23.01
C ALA A 93 0.53 17.01 21.48
N PRO A 94 -0.06 18.08 20.89
CA PRO A 94 -0.34 18.13 19.44
C PRO A 94 0.87 17.86 18.55
N LEU A 95 2.05 18.34 18.94
CA LEU A 95 3.29 18.16 18.20
C LEU A 95 3.68 16.68 18.03
N VAL A 96 3.59 15.90 19.12
CA VAL A 96 3.90 14.46 19.10
C VAL A 96 2.77 13.64 18.49
N ARG A 97 1.51 14.00 18.82
CA ARG A 97 0.33 13.32 18.27
C ARG A 97 0.18 13.49 16.75
N SER A 98 0.71 14.58 16.19
CA SER A 98 0.66 14.80 14.75
C SER A 98 1.64 13.93 13.95
N GLY A 99 2.60 13.28 14.61
CA GLY A 99 3.66 12.53 13.94
C GLY A 99 4.71 13.41 13.26
N LEU A 100 4.67 14.73 13.48
CA LEU A 100 5.64 15.67 12.87
C LEU A 100 7.03 15.57 13.48
N VAL A 101 7.11 15.19 14.75
CA VAL A 101 8.36 15.01 15.48
C VAL A 101 8.36 13.66 16.20
N SER A 102 9.47 12.96 16.15
CA SER A 102 9.76 11.78 16.97
C SER A 102 10.80 12.11 18.02
N ILE A 103 10.79 11.35 19.10
CA ILE A 103 11.73 11.44 20.20
C ILE A 103 12.26 10.03 20.42
N ASP A 104 13.58 9.88 20.39
CA ASP A 104 14.19 8.59 20.71
C ASP A 104 14.33 8.37 22.22
N SER A 105 14.91 7.23 22.64
CA SER A 105 15.13 6.88 24.03
C SER A 105 16.12 7.82 24.74
N ASP A 106 17.01 8.43 24.00
CA ASP A 106 18.04 9.33 24.50
C ASP A 106 17.55 10.78 24.56
N GLY A 107 16.39 11.07 23.98
CA GLY A 107 15.75 12.37 23.95
C GLY A 107 16.13 13.19 22.70
N ASP A 108 16.77 12.58 21.73
CA ASP A 108 17.07 13.23 20.46
C ASP A 108 15.78 13.41 19.66
N LEU A 109 15.69 14.57 19.03
CA LEU A 109 14.52 14.97 18.28
C LEU A 109 14.77 14.80 16.79
N ASP A 110 13.83 14.16 16.13
CA ASP A 110 13.81 14.04 14.70
C ASP A 110 12.47 14.48 14.12
N ILE A 111 12.50 15.09 12.94
CA ILE A 111 11.31 15.50 12.21
C ILE A 111 10.98 14.45 11.14
N VAL A 112 9.70 14.29 10.83
CA VAL A 112 9.29 13.44 9.71
C VAL A 112 9.97 13.91 8.43
N SER A 113 10.59 12.99 7.69
CA SER A 113 11.43 13.28 6.53
C SER A 113 10.74 14.19 5.52
N ARG A 114 9.47 13.95 5.22
CA ARG A 114 8.67 14.74 4.27
C ARG A 114 8.51 16.23 4.61
N LEU A 115 8.80 16.64 5.86
CA LEU A 115 8.75 18.07 6.22
C LEU A 115 9.76 18.92 5.45
N HIS A 116 10.86 18.34 5.05
CA HIS A 116 11.88 19.02 4.29
C HIS A 116 11.33 19.52 2.92
N ARG A 117 10.32 18.84 2.35
CA ARG A 117 9.62 19.30 1.14
C ARG A 117 8.98 20.68 1.29
N LEU A 118 8.62 21.08 2.52
CA LEU A 118 8.11 22.44 2.78
C LEU A 118 9.18 23.51 2.53
N ALA A 119 10.44 23.17 2.75
CA ALA A 119 11.58 24.07 2.54
C ALA A 119 12.10 24.03 1.10
N THR A 120 12.12 22.84 0.47
CA THR A 120 12.82 22.59 -0.80
C THR A 120 11.91 22.60 -2.03
N ALA A 121 10.62 22.24 -1.89
CA ALA A 121 9.72 22.15 -3.04
C ALA A 121 9.61 23.49 -3.80
N PRO A 122 9.79 23.46 -5.14
CA PRO A 122 9.58 24.64 -5.98
C PRO A 122 8.12 25.09 -5.98
N GLY A 123 7.84 26.29 -6.46
CA GLY A 123 6.48 26.81 -6.59
C GLY A 123 6.07 27.79 -5.48
N ASP A 124 4.87 28.34 -5.62
CA ASP A 124 4.36 29.38 -4.70
C ASP A 124 3.94 28.78 -3.35
N ALA A 125 3.81 29.66 -2.36
CA ALA A 125 3.28 29.35 -1.03
C ALA A 125 1.79 28.93 -1.06
N SER A 126 1.11 29.07 -2.21
CA SER A 126 -0.26 28.64 -2.44
C SER A 126 -0.41 27.11 -2.57
N LEU A 127 0.68 26.36 -2.80
CA LEU A 127 0.67 24.90 -2.89
C LEU A 127 -0.01 24.28 -1.65
N ASP A 128 -0.90 23.34 -1.93
CA ASP A 128 -1.62 22.62 -0.87
C ASP A 128 -0.62 21.78 -0.06
N VAL A 129 -0.58 22.05 1.24
CA VAL A 129 0.29 21.33 2.20
C VAL A 129 0.00 19.83 2.21
N HIS A 130 -1.27 19.43 1.94
CA HIS A 130 -1.64 18.02 1.86
C HIS A 130 -0.92 17.34 0.69
N HIS A 131 -0.96 17.95 -0.50
CA HIS A 131 -0.26 17.41 -1.68
C HIS A 131 1.26 17.42 -1.52
N LEU A 132 1.82 18.44 -0.85
CA LEU A 132 3.26 18.49 -0.59
C LEU A 132 3.76 17.40 0.34
N LEU A 133 3.01 17.13 1.41
CA LEU A 133 3.45 16.20 2.45
C LEU A 133 2.99 14.76 2.20
N LEU A 134 1.81 14.56 1.62
CA LEU A 134 1.26 13.22 1.43
C LEU A 134 1.46 12.69 0.01
N GLY A 135 1.71 13.58 -0.96
CA GLY A 135 1.65 13.23 -2.38
C GLY A 135 0.21 13.00 -2.84
N ALA A 136 -0.03 13.04 -4.13
CA ALA A 136 -1.29 12.62 -4.72
C ALA A 136 -1.05 11.29 -5.43
N ALA A 137 -1.97 10.34 -5.29
CA ALA A 137 -1.92 9.13 -6.09
C ALA A 137 -2.04 9.48 -7.58
N SER A 138 -1.25 8.83 -8.41
CA SER A 138 -1.36 8.94 -9.86
C SER A 138 -2.72 8.40 -10.33
N ALA A 139 -3.18 8.83 -11.50
CA ALA A 139 -4.38 8.29 -12.14
C ALA A 139 -4.32 6.77 -12.29
N SER A 140 -5.47 6.11 -12.29
CA SER A 140 -5.55 4.66 -12.48
C SER A 140 -5.28 4.28 -13.93
N GLU A 141 -4.69 3.12 -14.12
CA GLU A 141 -4.54 2.47 -15.43
C GLU A 141 -5.71 1.51 -15.74
N LEU A 142 -6.51 1.20 -14.72
CA LEU A 142 -7.68 0.33 -14.83
C LEU A 142 -8.96 1.15 -14.72
N GLU A 143 -10.05 0.57 -15.21
CA GLU A 143 -11.38 1.13 -15.16
C GLU A 143 -12.28 0.40 -14.16
N TRP A 144 -13.39 1.04 -13.78
CA TRP A 144 -14.37 0.44 -12.88
C TRP A 144 -14.89 -0.91 -13.37
N SER A 145 -15.08 -1.04 -14.67
CA SER A 145 -15.54 -2.26 -15.34
C SER A 145 -14.55 -3.44 -15.23
N ASP A 146 -13.26 -3.16 -15.00
CA ASP A 146 -12.26 -4.23 -14.83
C ASP A 146 -12.44 -4.99 -13.52
N PHE A 147 -13.22 -4.43 -12.60
CA PHE A 147 -13.57 -5.04 -11.32
C PHE A 147 -14.98 -5.67 -11.31
N ASP A 148 -15.59 -5.93 -12.49
CA ASP A 148 -16.92 -6.56 -12.60
C ASP A 148 -16.98 -7.98 -12.00
N HIS A 149 -15.85 -8.67 -11.92
CA HIS A 149 -15.75 -10.00 -11.31
C HIS A 149 -15.96 -9.99 -9.79
N VAL A 150 -15.89 -8.82 -9.16
CA VAL A 150 -16.15 -8.57 -7.74
C VAL A 150 -17.22 -7.47 -7.55
N ALA A 151 -18.16 -7.33 -8.50
CA ALA A 151 -19.11 -6.22 -8.57
C ALA A 151 -19.91 -6.00 -7.27
N ALA A 152 -20.38 -7.06 -6.63
CA ALA A 152 -21.19 -6.95 -5.41
C ALA A 152 -20.43 -6.27 -4.26
N ASP A 153 -19.20 -6.72 -4.01
CA ASP A 153 -18.34 -6.15 -2.96
C ASP A 153 -17.83 -4.77 -3.35
N ARG A 154 -17.44 -4.61 -4.62
CA ARG A 154 -17.03 -3.32 -5.22
C ARG A 154 -18.08 -2.23 -4.99
N ASP A 155 -19.32 -2.49 -5.37
CA ASP A 155 -20.43 -1.54 -5.26
C ASP A 155 -20.83 -1.31 -3.78
N HIS A 156 -20.61 -2.30 -2.92
CA HIS A 156 -20.79 -2.15 -1.47
C HIS A 156 -19.75 -1.20 -0.89
N VAL A 157 -18.46 -1.37 -1.22
CA VAL A 157 -17.37 -0.50 -0.78
C VAL A 157 -17.59 0.94 -1.25
N GLU A 158 -18.04 1.15 -2.49
CA GLU A 158 -18.38 2.48 -2.99
C GLU A 158 -19.45 3.16 -2.12
N ARG A 159 -20.56 2.47 -1.85
CA ARG A 159 -21.64 3.00 -1.00
C ARG A 159 -21.20 3.27 0.43
N LEU A 160 -20.41 2.36 1.01
CA LEU A 160 -19.87 2.50 2.37
C LEU A 160 -19.00 3.75 2.48
N LEU A 161 -18.05 3.93 1.57
CA LEU A 161 -17.13 5.07 1.59
C LEU A 161 -17.84 6.38 1.27
N LYS A 162 -18.79 6.38 0.35
CA LYS A 162 -19.64 7.56 0.09
C LYS A 162 -20.38 7.99 1.34
N GLY A 163 -21.05 7.06 2.03
CA GLY A 163 -21.74 7.33 3.29
C GLY A 163 -20.80 7.84 4.39
N ALA A 164 -19.59 7.28 4.48
CA ALA A 164 -18.58 7.73 5.42
C ALA A 164 -18.09 9.16 5.16
N LEU A 165 -17.86 9.50 3.90
CA LEU A 165 -17.45 10.84 3.47
C LEU A 165 -18.55 11.87 3.73
N ASP A 166 -19.79 11.54 3.39
CA ASP A 166 -20.95 12.42 3.56
C ASP A 166 -21.24 12.69 5.04
N SER A 167 -21.16 11.67 5.89
CA SER A 167 -21.39 11.79 7.34
C SER A 167 -20.19 12.33 8.11
N GLY A 168 -18.98 12.23 7.56
CA GLY A 168 -17.73 12.50 8.26
C GLY A 168 -17.45 11.48 9.37
N ALA A 169 -17.83 10.22 9.14
CA ALA A 169 -17.61 9.13 10.09
C ALA A 169 -16.12 8.87 10.30
N SER A 170 -15.72 8.64 11.55
CA SER A 170 -14.37 8.25 11.93
C SER A 170 -14.25 6.72 12.10
N GLY A 171 -13.02 6.20 12.03
CA GLY A 171 -12.76 4.77 12.22
C GLY A 171 -13.18 3.90 11.04
N VAL A 172 -13.42 4.49 9.87
CA VAL A 172 -13.79 3.74 8.67
C VAL A 172 -12.56 3.15 8.01
N ASN A 173 -12.39 1.84 8.16
CA ASN A 173 -11.28 1.08 7.61
C ASN A 173 -11.82 -0.02 6.70
N VAL A 174 -11.32 -0.09 5.47
CA VAL A 174 -11.65 -1.12 4.49
C VAL A 174 -10.38 -1.87 4.12
N LEU A 175 -10.40 -3.19 4.26
CA LEU A 175 -9.30 -4.06 3.90
C LEU A 175 -9.51 -4.64 2.50
N LEU A 176 -8.53 -4.47 1.62
CA LEU A 176 -8.46 -5.07 0.31
C LEU A 176 -7.35 -6.12 0.32
N TYR A 177 -7.69 -7.38 0.12
CA TYR A 177 -6.70 -8.45 0.17
C TYR A 177 -6.81 -9.37 -1.05
N GLY A 178 -5.76 -10.10 -1.35
CA GLY A 178 -5.70 -11.02 -2.47
C GLY A 178 -4.32 -11.09 -3.10
N PRO A 179 -4.07 -12.01 -4.03
CA PRO A 179 -2.76 -12.24 -4.62
C PRO A 179 -2.10 -10.97 -5.17
N PRO A 180 -0.76 -10.89 -5.20
CA PRO A 180 -0.08 -9.75 -5.80
C PRO A 180 -0.46 -9.57 -7.27
N GLY A 181 -0.53 -8.31 -7.71
CA GLY A 181 -0.85 -7.96 -9.09
C GLY A 181 -2.33 -8.01 -9.47
N THR A 182 -3.26 -8.32 -8.57
CA THR A 182 -4.72 -8.32 -8.83
C THR A 182 -5.32 -6.92 -8.99
N GLY A 183 -4.54 -5.87 -8.79
CA GLY A 183 -4.97 -4.48 -9.00
C GLY A 183 -5.53 -3.81 -7.75
N LYS A 184 -5.16 -4.24 -6.53
CA LYS A 184 -5.63 -3.64 -5.26
C LYS A 184 -5.42 -2.14 -5.20
N THR A 185 -4.21 -1.68 -5.46
CA THR A 185 -3.84 -0.26 -5.48
C THR A 185 -4.57 0.49 -6.60
N GLN A 186 -4.71 -0.14 -7.78
CA GLN A 186 -5.46 0.43 -8.91
C GLN A 186 -6.96 0.57 -8.57
N PHE A 187 -7.54 -0.42 -7.89
CA PHE A 187 -8.91 -0.33 -7.40
C PHE A 187 -9.12 0.89 -6.48
N CYS A 188 -8.20 1.15 -5.55
CA CYS A 188 -8.27 2.34 -4.68
C CYS A 188 -8.28 3.64 -5.49
N LYS A 189 -7.47 3.72 -6.56
CA LYS A 189 -7.40 4.89 -7.44
C LYS A 189 -8.70 5.09 -8.22
N VAL A 190 -9.21 4.04 -8.88
CA VAL A 190 -10.48 4.08 -9.61
C VAL A 190 -11.64 4.45 -8.69
N LEU A 191 -11.66 3.92 -7.48
CA LEU A 191 -12.69 4.20 -6.49
C LEU A 191 -12.67 5.67 -6.04
N ALA A 192 -11.49 6.24 -5.83
CA ALA A 192 -11.35 7.64 -5.47
C ALA A 192 -11.78 8.57 -6.62
N GLU A 193 -11.40 8.26 -7.86
CA GLU A 193 -11.83 8.98 -9.05
C GLU A 193 -13.36 8.95 -9.18
N ARG A 194 -13.97 7.78 -8.99
CA ARG A 194 -15.43 7.61 -9.05
C ARG A 194 -16.18 8.35 -7.96
N LEU A 195 -15.62 8.43 -6.76
CA LEU A 195 -16.16 9.20 -5.65
C LEU A 195 -15.88 10.71 -5.78
N GLY A 196 -15.05 11.14 -6.73
CA GLY A 196 -14.66 12.54 -6.93
C GLY A 196 -13.86 13.10 -5.76
N VAL A 197 -13.00 12.27 -5.15
CA VAL A 197 -12.17 12.63 -3.98
C VAL A 197 -10.68 12.40 -4.24
N HIS A 198 -9.85 13.06 -3.45
CA HIS A 198 -8.40 12.85 -3.52
C HIS A 198 -8.00 11.56 -2.79
N LEU A 199 -7.14 10.76 -3.41
CA LEU A 199 -6.49 9.62 -2.78
C LEU A 199 -5.07 10.02 -2.38
N PHE A 200 -4.75 9.89 -1.10
CA PHE A 200 -3.41 10.10 -0.58
C PHE A 200 -2.81 8.76 -0.17
N SER A 201 -1.62 8.46 -0.67
CA SER A 201 -0.89 7.23 -0.36
C SER A 201 0.19 7.49 0.68
N VAL A 202 0.35 6.54 1.60
CA VAL A 202 1.30 6.61 2.71
C VAL A 202 2.21 5.39 2.68
N GLY A 203 3.52 5.62 2.86
CA GLY A 203 4.50 4.55 3.04
C GLY A 203 5.05 3.94 1.77
N GLU A 204 4.92 4.61 0.61
CA GLU A 204 5.44 4.08 -0.67
C GLU A 204 6.97 4.19 -0.80
N SER A 205 7.57 5.27 -0.29
CA SER A 205 9.03 5.47 -0.32
C SER A 205 9.46 6.56 0.65
N ASP A 206 10.69 6.48 1.15
CA ASP A 206 11.35 7.60 1.81
C ASP A 206 11.80 8.68 0.80
N GLU A 207 12.42 9.76 1.30
CA GLU A 207 12.88 10.89 0.42
C GLU A 207 14.10 10.54 -0.42
N ASP A 208 14.88 9.57 0.01
CA ASP A 208 16.09 9.10 -0.66
C ASP A 208 15.78 7.96 -1.63
N GLY A 209 14.50 7.56 -1.77
CA GLY A 209 14.04 6.45 -2.61
C GLY A 209 14.30 5.09 -1.99
N GLY A 210 14.65 5.06 -0.69
CA GLY A 210 14.78 3.84 0.11
C GLY A 210 13.42 3.33 0.61
N GLU A 211 13.43 2.12 1.14
CA GLU A 211 12.27 1.53 1.80
C GLU A 211 12.12 2.11 3.21
N PRO A 212 11.01 2.82 3.53
CA PRO A 212 10.83 3.44 4.82
C PRO A 212 10.69 2.38 5.91
N VAL A 213 11.39 2.58 7.03
CA VAL A 213 11.25 1.68 8.17
C VAL A 213 9.87 1.80 8.81
N ARG A 214 9.42 0.72 9.48
CA ARG A 214 8.11 0.63 10.13
C ARG A 214 7.74 1.87 10.97
N GLY A 215 8.69 2.42 11.70
CA GLY A 215 8.49 3.60 12.53
C GLY A 215 8.11 4.84 11.71
N GLU A 216 8.76 5.05 10.60
CA GLU A 216 8.52 6.14 9.66
C GLU A 216 7.16 6.00 8.99
N ARG A 217 6.79 4.79 8.52
CA ARG A 217 5.45 4.52 7.95
C ARG A 217 4.33 4.83 8.95
N LEU A 218 4.52 4.50 10.23
CA LEU A 218 3.56 4.84 11.29
C LEU A 218 3.49 6.34 11.59
N GLN A 219 4.61 7.04 11.53
CA GLN A 219 4.64 8.51 11.66
C GLN A 219 3.91 9.18 10.51
N GLU A 220 4.20 8.75 9.28
CA GLU A 220 3.52 9.25 8.08
C GLU A 220 2.01 9.02 8.14
N LEU A 221 1.58 7.84 8.57
CA LEU A 221 0.16 7.53 8.74
C LEU A 221 -0.51 8.45 9.75
N ARG A 222 0.13 8.73 10.89
CA ARG A 222 -0.36 9.70 11.89
C ARG A 222 -0.48 11.10 11.31
N LEU A 223 0.55 11.53 10.59
CA LEU A 223 0.57 12.84 9.94
C LEU A 223 -0.56 12.95 8.93
N ALA A 224 -0.71 11.94 8.07
CA ALA A 224 -1.77 11.89 7.07
C ALA A 224 -3.16 11.95 7.72
N GLN A 225 -3.42 11.12 8.70
CA GLN A 225 -4.69 11.14 9.43
C GLN A 225 -4.95 12.50 10.09
N ARG A 226 -3.92 13.13 10.65
CA ARG A 226 -4.08 14.44 11.28
C ARG A 226 -4.34 15.55 10.27
N LEU A 227 -3.64 15.54 9.15
CA LEU A 227 -3.84 16.50 8.06
C LEU A 227 -5.23 16.36 7.45
N LEU A 228 -5.70 15.13 7.25
CA LEU A 228 -6.99 14.84 6.62
C LEU A 228 -8.18 14.93 7.58
N ALA A 229 -7.97 15.13 8.88
CA ALA A 229 -9.02 15.15 9.90
C ALA A 229 -10.17 16.14 9.61
N ARG A 230 -9.91 17.20 8.85
CA ARG A 230 -10.90 18.22 8.45
C ARG A 230 -11.22 18.20 6.95
N ASN A 231 -10.59 17.28 6.21
CA ASN A 231 -10.78 17.18 4.76
C ASN A 231 -11.74 16.01 4.44
N ARG A 232 -13.02 16.34 4.21
CA ARG A 232 -14.07 15.35 3.88
C ARG A 232 -14.02 14.87 2.42
N ARG A 233 -13.09 15.36 1.62
CA ARG A 233 -12.94 14.98 0.20
C ARG A 233 -11.66 14.19 -0.04
N SER A 234 -11.31 13.32 0.91
CA SER A 234 -10.08 12.56 0.82
C SER A 234 -10.25 11.15 1.34
N LEU A 235 -9.60 10.22 0.66
CA LEU A 235 -9.36 8.86 1.10
C LEU A 235 -7.87 8.70 1.39
N LEU A 236 -7.55 7.85 2.34
CA LEU A 236 -6.18 7.48 2.66
C LEU A 236 -5.94 6.03 2.21
N LEU A 237 -4.85 5.81 1.49
CA LEU A 237 -4.37 4.48 1.11
C LEU A 237 -3.12 4.16 1.93
N PHE A 238 -3.14 3.01 2.58
CA PHE A 238 -1.98 2.39 3.17
C PHE A 238 -1.71 1.08 2.44
N ASP A 239 -0.71 1.09 1.57
CA ASP A 239 -0.35 -0.06 0.75
C ASP A 239 0.58 -1.00 1.53
N GLU A 240 0.46 -2.32 1.30
CA GLU A 240 1.29 -3.36 1.91
C GLU A 240 1.29 -3.32 3.45
N MET A 241 0.10 -3.50 4.03
CA MET A 241 -0.07 -3.51 5.49
C MET A 241 0.75 -4.59 6.20
N GLU A 242 1.18 -5.63 5.48
CA GLU A 242 2.02 -6.72 5.99
C GLU A 242 3.28 -6.20 6.69
N ASP A 243 3.91 -5.16 6.13
CA ASP A 243 5.16 -4.60 6.64
C ASP A 243 4.99 -3.95 8.02
N LEU A 244 3.77 -3.48 8.32
CA LEU A 244 3.45 -3.00 9.67
C LEU A 244 3.25 -4.14 10.68
N LEU A 245 2.85 -5.31 10.19
CA LEU A 245 2.41 -6.45 11.02
C LEU A 245 3.48 -7.51 11.18
N SER A 246 4.44 -7.62 10.25
CA SER A 246 5.54 -8.55 10.35
C SER A 246 6.40 -8.22 11.56
N ASP A 247 6.41 -9.13 12.52
CA ASP A 247 7.36 -9.11 13.62
C ASP A 247 8.76 -9.36 13.03
N SER A 248 9.48 -8.29 12.73
CA SER A 248 10.82 -8.30 12.10
C SER A 248 11.92 -8.95 12.96
N LEU A 249 11.56 -9.70 14.00
CA LEU A 249 12.48 -10.45 14.84
C LEU A 249 12.87 -11.82 14.28
N ALA A 250 12.07 -12.41 13.38
CA ALA A 250 12.40 -13.72 12.82
C ALA A 250 13.47 -13.66 11.72
N GLY A 251 13.58 -12.54 10.98
CA GLY A 251 14.56 -12.38 9.90
C GLY A 251 15.98 -12.02 10.36
N LEU A 252 16.12 -11.37 11.52
CA LEU A 252 17.41 -10.90 12.03
C LEU A 252 18.18 -11.93 12.87
N ALA A 253 17.52 -12.98 13.36
CA ALA A 253 18.16 -14.08 14.06
C ALA A 253 19.12 -14.87 13.17
N PHE A 254 18.96 -14.80 11.84
CA PHE A 254 19.79 -15.54 10.88
C PHE A 254 21.14 -14.87 10.55
N LEU A 255 21.33 -13.59 10.86
CA LEU A 255 22.51 -12.82 10.45
C LEU A 255 23.52 -12.51 11.56
N GLY A 256 23.33 -12.97 12.79
CA GLY A 256 24.35 -12.97 13.86
C GLY A 256 25.03 -11.64 14.19
N ARG A 257 24.46 -10.50 13.79
CA ARG A 257 25.02 -9.16 14.10
C ARG A 257 24.12 -8.43 15.10
N PRO A 258 24.69 -7.95 16.24
CA PRO A 258 23.95 -7.10 17.14
C PRO A 258 23.73 -5.74 16.46
N PHE A 259 22.51 -5.50 15.98
CA PHE A 259 22.11 -4.20 15.45
C PHE A 259 21.97 -3.22 16.62
N ARG A 260 22.67 -2.09 16.54
CA ARG A 260 22.52 -0.97 17.47
C ARG A 260 21.08 -0.47 17.41
N SER A 261 20.43 -0.57 18.52
CA SER A 261 19.01 -0.32 18.74
C SER A 261 18.58 1.08 18.30
N GLY A 262 17.79 1.16 17.24
CA GLY A 262 16.83 2.25 17.08
C GLY A 262 15.76 2.21 18.19
N PRO A 263 14.87 3.22 18.29
CA PRO A 263 13.97 3.37 19.43
C PRO A 263 13.20 2.08 19.70
N ARG A 264 13.41 1.51 20.89
CA ARG A 264 12.69 0.30 21.34
C ARG A 264 11.23 0.66 21.56
N PHE A 265 10.40 0.45 20.56
CA PHE A 265 8.97 0.32 20.81
C PHE A 265 8.79 -0.94 21.66
N ARG A 266 8.47 -0.76 22.94
CA ARG A 266 8.08 -1.86 23.82
C ARG A 266 6.91 -2.59 23.18
N ASP A 267 7.02 -3.89 22.93
CA ASP A 267 6.06 -4.75 22.24
C ASP A 267 4.59 -4.62 22.71
N GLY A 268 4.36 -4.31 23.96
CA GLY A 268 3.01 -4.07 24.51
C GLY A 268 2.39 -2.73 24.09
N GLY A 269 3.18 -1.69 23.80
CA GLY A 269 2.69 -0.38 23.38
C GLY A 269 2.25 -0.32 21.92
N SER A 270 2.84 -1.13 21.06
CA SER A 270 2.58 -1.16 19.62
C SER A 270 1.15 -1.64 19.29
N LYS A 271 0.64 -2.67 19.94
CA LYS A 271 -0.69 -3.23 19.68
C LYS A 271 -1.82 -2.26 20.08
N VAL A 272 -1.75 -1.71 21.30
CA VAL A 272 -2.74 -0.73 21.79
C VAL A 272 -2.72 0.52 20.93
N PHE A 273 -1.53 0.90 20.48
CA PHE A 273 -1.35 2.05 19.59
C PHE A 273 -2.04 1.84 18.23
N MET A 274 -1.79 0.71 17.56
CA MET A 274 -2.45 0.37 16.29
C MET A 274 -3.98 0.31 16.44
N HIS A 275 -4.49 -0.23 17.53
CA HIS A 275 -5.92 -0.26 17.79
C HIS A 275 -6.54 1.14 17.83
N ARG A 276 -5.92 2.08 18.56
CA ARG A 276 -6.39 3.47 18.64
C ARG A 276 -6.29 4.18 17.29
N LEU A 277 -5.24 3.92 16.53
CA LEU A 277 -5.02 4.51 15.22
C LEU A 277 -6.12 4.11 14.22
N LEU A 278 -6.56 2.85 14.26
CA LEU A 278 -7.65 2.33 13.44
C LEU A 278 -9.02 2.88 13.91
N GLU A 279 -9.30 2.82 15.22
CA GLU A 279 -10.59 3.24 15.79
C GLU A 279 -10.84 4.74 15.66
N GLN A 280 -9.78 5.55 15.69
CA GLN A 280 -9.87 7.01 15.68
C GLN A 280 -9.47 7.64 14.34
N ALA A 281 -9.31 6.82 13.28
CA ALA A 281 -8.96 7.32 11.95
C ALA A 281 -10.00 8.35 11.49
N PRO A 282 -9.62 9.63 11.31
CA PRO A 282 -10.57 10.69 10.99
C PRO A 282 -10.96 10.73 9.52
N ALA A 283 -10.18 10.09 8.65
CA ALA A 283 -10.47 9.93 7.23
C ALA A 283 -10.64 8.44 6.91
N PRO A 284 -11.57 8.09 6.00
CA PRO A 284 -11.72 6.73 5.54
C PRO A 284 -10.40 6.21 4.97
N THR A 285 -9.98 5.03 5.44
CA THR A 285 -8.68 4.46 5.10
C THR A 285 -8.86 3.12 4.41
N LEU A 286 -8.23 2.98 3.26
CA LEU A 286 -8.10 1.75 2.48
C LEU A 286 -6.76 1.10 2.83
N TRP A 287 -6.81 -0.17 3.20
CA TRP A 287 -5.66 -0.98 3.55
C TRP A 287 -5.51 -2.06 2.51
N THR A 288 -4.33 -2.22 1.93
CA THR A 288 -4.08 -3.33 1.01
C THR A 288 -3.14 -4.35 1.64
N MET A 289 -3.30 -5.60 1.25
CA MET A 289 -2.40 -6.67 1.63
C MET A 289 -2.52 -7.88 0.69
N ASN A 290 -1.50 -8.74 0.71
CA ASN A 290 -1.46 -9.91 -0.15
C ASN A 290 -2.14 -11.12 0.51
N ASP A 291 -1.99 -11.28 1.83
CA ASP A 291 -2.55 -12.40 2.58
C ASP A 291 -3.20 -11.97 3.90
N ALA A 292 -4.51 -12.11 3.99
CA ALA A 292 -5.27 -11.77 5.19
C ALA A 292 -5.03 -12.74 6.38
N ALA A 293 -4.49 -13.94 6.13
CA ALA A 293 -4.23 -14.91 7.19
C ALA A 293 -3.10 -14.44 8.14
N SER A 294 -2.23 -13.56 7.67
CA SER A 294 -1.15 -12.96 8.47
C SER A 294 -1.63 -11.91 9.48
N VAL A 295 -2.88 -11.42 9.35
CA VAL A 295 -3.42 -10.35 10.19
C VAL A 295 -4.00 -10.87 11.48
N SER A 296 -3.66 -10.23 12.59
CA SER A 296 -4.24 -10.59 13.88
C SER A 296 -5.77 -10.32 13.91
N ARG A 297 -6.53 -11.23 14.54
CA ARG A 297 -7.99 -11.08 14.70
C ARG A 297 -8.38 -9.75 15.35
N ALA A 298 -7.52 -9.19 16.17
CA ALA A 298 -7.76 -7.92 16.86
C ALA A 298 -7.79 -6.73 15.88
N ILE A 299 -6.98 -6.76 14.82
CA ILE A 299 -6.97 -5.77 13.75
C ILE A 299 -8.16 -5.99 12.83
N LEU A 300 -8.43 -7.24 12.42
CA LEU A 300 -9.57 -7.57 11.55
C LEU A 300 -10.92 -7.11 12.13
N ARG A 301 -11.10 -7.19 13.45
CA ARG A 301 -12.32 -6.69 14.13
C ARG A 301 -12.53 -5.17 14.01
N ARG A 302 -11.52 -4.42 13.57
CA ARG A 302 -11.57 -2.95 13.38
C ARG A 302 -11.72 -2.56 11.93
N MET A 303 -11.75 -3.52 11.04
CA MET A 303 -12.11 -3.31 9.65
C MET A 303 -13.63 -3.33 9.53
N MET A 304 -14.21 -2.32 8.89
CA MET A 304 -15.65 -2.27 8.62
C MET A 304 -16.05 -3.24 7.51
N PHE A 305 -15.15 -3.43 6.55
CA PHE A 305 -15.34 -4.36 5.45
C PHE A 305 -14.00 -4.93 5.01
N ALA A 306 -14.02 -6.18 4.55
CA ALA A 306 -12.87 -6.84 3.93
C ALA A 306 -13.31 -7.40 2.58
N MET A 307 -12.64 -6.96 1.52
CA MET A 307 -12.92 -7.35 0.14
C MET A 307 -11.75 -8.16 -0.43
N GLU A 308 -12.06 -9.35 -0.94
CA GLU A 308 -11.10 -10.17 -1.65
C GLU A 308 -11.02 -9.75 -3.13
N LEU A 309 -9.86 -9.27 -3.56
CA LEU A 309 -9.59 -9.05 -4.98
C LEU A 309 -8.98 -10.32 -5.58
N ARG A 310 -9.84 -11.10 -6.22
CA ARG A 310 -9.46 -12.30 -6.95
C ARG A 310 -8.85 -11.96 -8.30
N PRO A 311 -8.07 -12.88 -8.89
CA PRO A 311 -7.62 -12.72 -10.27
C PRO A 311 -8.81 -12.48 -11.20
N PRO A 312 -8.69 -11.57 -12.19
CA PRO A 312 -9.78 -11.23 -13.09
C PRO A 312 -10.17 -12.43 -13.97
N THR A 313 -11.45 -12.55 -14.30
CA THR A 313 -11.95 -13.60 -15.22
C THR A 313 -11.36 -13.42 -16.63
N ALA A 314 -11.38 -14.46 -17.45
CA ALA A 314 -10.87 -14.41 -18.83
C ALA A 314 -11.50 -13.25 -19.64
N ARG A 315 -12.79 -12.97 -19.45
CA ARG A 315 -13.48 -11.84 -20.09
C ARG A 315 -12.91 -10.49 -19.66
N VAL A 316 -12.64 -10.31 -18.39
CA VAL A 316 -12.04 -9.07 -17.87
C VAL A 316 -10.59 -8.97 -18.31
N ARG A 317 -9.82 -10.08 -18.27
CA ARG A 317 -8.46 -10.11 -18.79
C ARG A 317 -8.38 -9.72 -20.26
N ALA A 318 -9.32 -10.19 -21.10
CA ALA A 318 -9.35 -9.81 -22.51
C ALA A 318 -9.50 -8.30 -22.71
N ARG A 319 -10.38 -7.64 -21.95
CA ARG A 319 -10.51 -6.16 -21.98
C ARG A 319 -9.22 -5.45 -21.56
N ILE A 320 -8.58 -5.95 -20.50
CA ILE A 320 -7.31 -5.41 -20.03
C ILE A 320 -6.23 -5.57 -21.12
N TRP A 321 -6.14 -6.74 -21.75
CA TRP A 321 -5.22 -6.98 -22.86
C TRP A 321 -5.47 -6.03 -24.04
N THR A 322 -6.70 -5.90 -24.51
CA THR A 322 -7.06 -4.98 -25.59
C THR A 322 -6.58 -3.57 -25.28
N ARG A 323 -6.89 -3.06 -24.08
CA ARG A 323 -6.50 -1.71 -23.67
C ARG A 323 -4.98 -1.52 -23.56
N GLN A 324 -4.26 -2.51 -23.04
CA GLN A 324 -2.81 -2.44 -22.93
C GLN A 324 -2.13 -2.50 -24.30
N LEU A 325 -2.62 -3.32 -25.21
CA LEU A 325 -2.14 -3.38 -26.60
C LEU A 325 -2.36 -2.06 -27.32
N GLU A 326 -3.57 -1.49 -27.24
CA GLU A 326 -3.92 -0.18 -27.83
C GLU A 326 -3.04 0.94 -27.23
N ARG A 327 -2.90 1.00 -25.90
CA ARG A 327 -2.08 2.01 -25.21
C ARG A 327 -0.63 2.00 -25.68
N HIS A 328 -0.09 0.84 -25.97
CA HIS A 328 1.28 0.69 -26.43
C HIS A 328 1.44 0.67 -27.95
N GLY A 329 0.33 0.89 -28.71
CA GLY A 329 0.34 0.95 -30.16
C GLY A 329 0.73 -0.39 -30.81
N ILE A 330 0.41 -1.51 -30.14
CA ILE A 330 0.63 -2.85 -30.70
C ILE A 330 -0.64 -3.25 -31.42
N GLU A 331 -0.53 -3.37 -32.76
CA GLU A 331 -1.64 -3.85 -33.57
C GLU A 331 -1.99 -5.29 -33.20
N ALA A 332 -3.22 -5.52 -32.81
CA ALA A 332 -3.75 -6.83 -32.49
C ALA A 332 -5.23 -6.92 -32.83
N GLN A 333 -5.63 -8.07 -33.34
CA GLN A 333 -7.04 -8.36 -33.58
C GLN A 333 -7.74 -8.72 -32.28
N PRO A 334 -9.07 -8.48 -32.14
CA PRO A 334 -9.80 -8.80 -30.90
C PRO A 334 -9.66 -10.26 -30.44
N HIS A 335 -9.55 -11.20 -31.37
CA HIS A 335 -9.36 -12.61 -31.06
C HIS A 335 -7.98 -12.92 -30.47
N GLU A 336 -6.94 -12.12 -30.77
CA GLU A 336 -5.60 -12.30 -30.21
C GLU A 336 -5.54 -11.87 -28.74
N ALA A 337 -6.21 -10.76 -28.38
CA ALA A 337 -6.37 -10.35 -27.00
C ALA A 337 -7.15 -11.39 -26.18
N GLN A 338 -8.16 -12.00 -26.79
CA GLN A 338 -8.93 -13.08 -26.18
C GLN A 338 -8.11 -14.37 -26.05
N ALA A 339 -7.26 -14.68 -27.03
CA ALA A 339 -6.32 -15.79 -26.95
C ALA A 339 -5.32 -15.60 -25.80
N LEU A 340 -4.69 -14.42 -25.69
CA LEU A 340 -3.81 -14.10 -24.56
C LEU A 340 -4.50 -14.25 -23.20
N ALA A 341 -5.75 -13.77 -23.09
CA ALA A 341 -6.53 -13.87 -21.86
C ALA A 341 -6.89 -15.31 -21.48
N SER A 342 -7.06 -16.19 -22.47
CA SER A 342 -7.36 -17.61 -22.26
C SER A 342 -6.11 -18.44 -21.98
N GLU A 343 -5.00 -18.10 -22.64
CA GLU A 343 -3.72 -18.79 -22.52
C GLU A 343 -3.01 -18.48 -21.18
N PHE A 344 -3.14 -17.22 -20.73
CA PHE A 344 -2.42 -16.76 -19.55
C PHE A 344 -3.38 -16.22 -18.46
N GLU A 345 -3.25 -16.72 -17.27
CA GLU A 345 -3.85 -16.12 -16.06
C GLU A 345 -3.05 -14.89 -15.59
N ALA A 346 -2.67 -14.04 -16.56
CA ALA A 346 -1.84 -12.89 -16.28
C ALA A 346 -2.59 -11.82 -15.48
N THR A 347 -1.93 -11.31 -14.46
CA THR A 347 -2.44 -10.14 -13.72
C THR A 347 -2.30 -8.85 -14.57
N PRO A 348 -3.08 -7.80 -14.27
CA PRO A 348 -2.96 -6.52 -14.97
C PRO A 348 -1.54 -5.97 -15.08
N GLY A 349 -0.75 -6.11 -14.00
CA GLY A 349 0.65 -5.67 -13.97
C GLY A 349 1.55 -6.46 -14.93
N VAL A 350 1.34 -7.77 -15.05
CA VAL A 350 2.07 -8.61 -16.02
C VAL A 350 1.70 -8.24 -17.46
N ALA A 351 0.42 -7.98 -17.72
CA ALA A 351 -0.03 -7.54 -19.04
C ALA A 351 0.61 -6.19 -19.43
N ALA A 352 0.60 -5.21 -18.52
CA ALA A 352 1.22 -3.91 -18.73
C ALA A 352 2.74 -4.02 -18.98
N GLY A 353 3.44 -4.80 -18.18
CA GLY A 353 4.89 -5.01 -18.32
C GLY A 353 5.26 -5.69 -19.63
N ALA A 354 4.52 -6.72 -20.03
CA ALA A 354 4.78 -7.45 -21.27
C ALA A 354 4.53 -6.61 -22.53
N THR A 355 3.47 -5.80 -22.55
CA THR A 355 3.17 -4.88 -23.65
C THR A 355 4.17 -3.74 -23.74
N ALA A 356 4.57 -3.17 -22.58
CA ALA A 356 5.62 -2.15 -22.55
C ALA A 356 6.96 -2.69 -23.06
N ALA A 357 7.35 -3.89 -22.65
CA ALA A 357 8.58 -4.55 -23.11
C ALA A 357 8.54 -4.85 -24.62
N ALA A 358 7.40 -5.31 -25.15
CA ALA A 358 7.23 -5.55 -26.58
C ALA A 358 7.38 -4.25 -27.38
N ARG A 359 6.77 -3.16 -26.94
CA ARG A 359 6.94 -1.84 -27.55
C ARG A 359 8.40 -1.38 -27.59
N LEU A 360 9.11 -1.50 -26.46
CA LEU A 360 10.52 -1.12 -26.35
C LEU A 360 11.42 -1.97 -27.27
N GLY A 361 11.07 -3.24 -27.45
CA GLY A 361 11.79 -4.16 -28.33
C GLY A 361 11.37 -4.07 -29.81
N GLY A 362 10.46 -3.15 -30.17
CA GLY A 362 9.98 -3.03 -31.55
C GLY A 362 9.21 -4.25 -32.05
N GLY A 363 8.65 -5.06 -31.13
CA GLY A 363 7.95 -6.31 -31.46
C GLY A 363 6.43 -6.20 -31.38
N GLY A 364 5.73 -7.11 -32.07
CA GLY A 364 4.27 -7.24 -32.05
C GLY A 364 3.78 -8.23 -31.00
N ILE A 365 2.59 -8.80 -31.25
CA ILE A 365 1.85 -9.69 -30.35
C ILE A 365 2.67 -10.93 -29.91
N GLU A 366 3.50 -11.50 -30.79
CA GLU A 366 4.36 -12.63 -30.47
C GLU A 366 5.44 -12.28 -29.43
N THR A 367 5.92 -11.03 -29.45
CA THR A 367 6.86 -10.54 -28.44
C THR A 367 6.16 -10.37 -27.09
N VAL A 368 4.91 -9.89 -27.09
CA VAL A 368 4.06 -9.84 -25.90
C VAL A 368 3.89 -11.25 -25.32
N ARG A 369 3.48 -12.24 -26.15
CA ARG A 369 3.29 -13.62 -25.73
C ARG A 369 4.55 -14.22 -25.12
N ARG A 370 5.72 -13.99 -25.74
CA ARG A 370 7.02 -14.42 -25.21
C ARG A 370 7.33 -13.77 -23.86
N GLY A 371 7.07 -12.47 -23.73
CA GLY A 371 7.28 -11.73 -22.46
C GLY A 371 6.42 -12.27 -21.33
N VAL A 372 5.13 -12.48 -21.58
CA VAL A 372 4.20 -13.08 -20.60
C VAL A 372 4.63 -14.49 -20.22
N HIS A 373 4.96 -15.32 -21.20
CA HIS A 373 5.42 -16.69 -20.94
C HIS A 373 6.69 -16.71 -20.07
N SER A 374 7.65 -15.81 -20.32
CA SER A 374 8.88 -15.70 -19.53
C SER A 374 8.57 -15.30 -18.07
N LEU A 375 7.75 -14.28 -17.86
CA LEU A 375 7.36 -13.82 -16.53
C LEU A 375 6.53 -14.87 -15.79
N SER A 376 5.57 -15.50 -16.48
CA SER A 376 4.73 -16.55 -15.88
C SER A 376 5.57 -17.74 -15.40
N ARG A 377 6.62 -18.11 -16.11
CA ARG A 377 7.54 -19.15 -15.65
C ARG A 377 8.20 -18.82 -14.32
N VAL A 378 8.69 -17.59 -14.16
CA VAL A 378 9.35 -17.13 -12.94
C VAL A 378 8.34 -17.04 -11.79
N LEU A 379 7.17 -16.46 -12.03
CA LEU A 379 6.11 -16.33 -11.03
C LEU A 379 5.52 -17.69 -10.62
N SER A 380 5.45 -18.65 -11.54
CA SER A 380 4.99 -20.02 -11.26
C SER A 380 6.05 -20.87 -10.55
N CYS A 381 7.33 -20.57 -10.71
CA CYS A 381 8.40 -21.24 -9.97
C CYS A 381 8.40 -20.93 -8.47
N ALA A 382 7.68 -19.90 -8.03
CA ALA A 382 7.42 -19.63 -6.62
C ALA A 382 6.30 -20.52 -6.03
N ARG A 383 5.52 -21.22 -6.87
CA ARG A 383 4.66 -22.34 -6.48
C ARG A 383 5.34 -23.65 -6.93
N PRO A 384 5.37 -24.68 -6.09
CA PRO A 384 5.78 -26.00 -6.58
C PRO A 384 4.90 -26.34 -7.79
N PRO A 385 5.44 -26.84 -8.89
CA PRO A 385 4.67 -27.13 -10.08
C PRO A 385 3.56 -28.10 -9.71
N GLU A 386 2.31 -27.64 -9.74
CA GLU A 386 1.21 -28.55 -9.98
C GLU A 386 1.53 -29.13 -11.35
N GLY A 387 1.90 -30.40 -11.36
CA GLY A 387 2.49 -31.05 -12.51
C GLY A 387 1.79 -30.67 -13.80
N THR A 388 2.60 -30.40 -14.83
CA THR A 388 2.17 -30.19 -16.21
C THR A 388 0.95 -31.07 -16.44
N PRO A 389 -0.19 -30.56 -16.91
CA PRO A 389 -1.31 -31.42 -17.24
C PRO A 389 -0.82 -32.40 -18.31
N ALA A 390 -0.39 -33.57 -17.86
CA ALA A 390 -0.24 -34.69 -18.76
C ALA A 390 -1.54 -34.74 -19.52
N ARG A 391 -1.51 -34.84 -20.84
CA ARG A 391 -2.71 -35.04 -21.67
C ARG A 391 -3.50 -36.13 -21.00
N PHE A 392 -4.63 -35.72 -20.36
CA PHE A 392 -5.49 -36.67 -19.65
C PHE A 392 -6.14 -37.53 -20.70
N ASP A 393 -5.76 -38.77 -20.74
CA ASP A 393 -6.39 -39.76 -21.62
C ASP A 393 -7.38 -40.58 -20.80
N LEU A 394 -8.66 -40.43 -21.15
CA LEU A 394 -9.75 -41.16 -20.56
C LEU A 394 -9.60 -42.70 -20.68
N ALA A 395 -8.87 -43.17 -21.68
CA ALA A 395 -8.60 -44.59 -21.87
C ALA A 395 -7.72 -45.20 -20.77
N LEU A 396 -7.01 -44.35 -20.00
CA LEU A 396 -6.18 -44.76 -18.87
C LEU A 396 -6.93 -44.78 -17.53
N VAL A 397 -8.19 -44.36 -17.51
CA VAL A 397 -9.00 -44.30 -16.29
C VAL A 397 -9.74 -45.60 -16.14
N CYS A 398 -9.31 -46.45 -15.20
CA CYS A 398 -10.06 -47.64 -14.75
C CYS A 398 -11.04 -47.21 -13.65
N ALA A 399 -12.34 -47.17 -13.95
CA ALA A 399 -13.39 -46.84 -13.01
C ALA A 399 -14.59 -47.79 -13.20
N ASP A 400 -15.40 -48.00 -12.15
CA ASP A 400 -16.59 -48.86 -12.16
C ASP A 400 -17.66 -48.36 -13.15
N VAL A 401 -17.63 -47.04 -13.46
CA VAL A 401 -18.53 -46.42 -14.45
C VAL A 401 -17.64 -45.72 -15.50
N ASP A 402 -17.96 -45.98 -16.77
CA ASP A 402 -17.26 -45.29 -17.88
C ASP A 402 -17.39 -43.79 -17.70
N PRO A 403 -16.25 -43.06 -17.59
CA PRO A 403 -16.25 -41.62 -17.40
C PRO A 403 -16.97 -40.82 -18.51
N ARG A 404 -17.00 -41.33 -19.73
CA ARG A 404 -17.74 -40.73 -20.87
C ARG A 404 -19.23 -40.83 -20.66
N VAL A 405 -19.70 -41.99 -20.29
CA VAL A 405 -21.13 -42.25 -19.99
C VAL A 405 -21.58 -41.42 -18.80
N LEU A 406 -20.73 -41.30 -17.78
CA LEU A 406 -21.00 -40.42 -16.62
C LEU A 406 -21.13 -38.97 -17.03
N ALA A 407 -20.16 -38.45 -17.80
CA ALA A 407 -20.18 -37.06 -18.28
C ALA A 407 -21.44 -36.78 -19.13
N ASP A 408 -21.79 -37.65 -20.03
CA ASP A 408 -22.97 -37.50 -20.88
C ASP A 408 -24.30 -37.57 -20.11
N ARG A 409 -24.38 -38.40 -19.08
CA ARG A 409 -25.55 -38.45 -18.19
C ARG A 409 -25.68 -37.16 -17.38
N LEU A 410 -24.58 -36.67 -16.80
CA LEU A 410 -24.56 -35.39 -16.05
C LEU A 410 -24.89 -34.21 -16.96
N ALA A 411 -24.40 -34.20 -18.18
CA ALA A 411 -24.68 -33.11 -19.14
C ALA A 411 -26.16 -33.05 -19.59
N ARG A 412 -26.86 -34.22 -19.59
CA ARG A 412 -28.28 -34.30 -19.94
C ARG A 412 -29.22 -34.09 -18.75
N SER A 413 -28.70 -34.06 -17.52
CA SER A 413 -29.50 -33.85 -16.32
C SER A 413 -29.81 -32.34 -16.18
N ASP A 414 -31.08 -32.02 -15.93
CA ASP A 414 -31.51 -30.68 -15.56
C ASP A 414 -31.07 -30.27 -14.13
N GLU A 415 -30.68 -31.26 -13.34
CA GLU A 415 -30.26 -31.06 -11.98
C GLU A 415 -28.77 -30.75 -11.91
N ARG A 416 -28.45 -29.50 -11.60
CA ARG A 416 -27.06 -28.99 -11.52
C ARG A 416 -26.41 -29.17 -10.15
N ARG A 417 -27.10 -29.76 -9.17
CA ARG A 417 -26.59 -30.02 -7.82
C ARG A 417 -26.42 -31.51 -7.64
N PHE A 418 -25.18 -31.97 -7.67
CA PHE A 418 -24.82 -33.36 -7.45
C PHE A 418 -23.52 -33.47 -6.65
N SER A 419 -23.30 -34.60 -6.00
CA SER A 419 -22.06 -34.95 -5.32
C SER A 419 -21.51 -36.23 -5.88
N LEU A 420 -20.22 -36.26 -6.20
CA LEU A 420 -19.50 -37.44 -6.66
C LEU A 420 -18.40 -37.80 -5.64
N CYS A 421 -18.36 -39.03 -5.20
CA CYS A 421 -17.27 -39.56 -4.39
C CYS A 421 -16.34 -40.38 -5.28
N LEU A 422 -15.09 -39.89 -5.48
CA LEU A 422 -14.08 -40.62 -6.24
C LEU A 422 -13.08 -41.26 -5.27
N GLN A 423 -13.12 -42.60 -5.19
CA GLN A 423 -12.25 -43.38 -4.33
C GLN A 423 -11.18 -44.12 -5.15
N GLY A 424 -9.97 -44.21 -4.63
CA GLY A 424 -8.88 -44.97 -5.27
C GLY A 424 -7.50 -44.54 -4.77
N PRO A 425 -6.42 -45.26 -5.08
CA PRO A 425 -5.06 -44.97 -4.69
C PRO A 425 -4.57 -43.60 -5.16
N PRO A 426 -3.54 -43.00 -4.54
CA PRO A 426 -2.89 -41.81 -5.05
C PRO A 426 -2.37 -42.01 -6.48
N GLY A 427 -2.46 -41.00 -7.34
CA GLY A 427 -1.94 -41.06 -8.73
C GLY A 427 -2.89 -41.69 -9.77
N THR A 428 -4.07 -42.19 -9.41
CA THR A 428 -5.03 -42.84 -10.34
C THR A 428 -5.87 -41.88 -11.20
N GLY A 429 -5.52 -40.60 -11.25
CA GLY A 429 -6.18 -39.61 -12.14
C GLY A 429 -7.49 -39.02 -11.62
N LYS A 430 -7.85 -39.19 -10.32
CA LYS A 430 -9.10 -38.65 -9.75
C LYS A 430 -9.29 -37.16 -9.98
N SER A 431 -8.27 -36.35 -9.69
CA SER A 431 -8.31 -34.89 -9.89
C SER A 431 -8.39 -34.52 -11.38
N ALA A 432 -7.74 -35.28 -12.25
CA ALA A 432 -7.82 -35.09 -13.69
C ALA A 432 -9.23 -35.41 -14.23
N LEU A 433 -9.86 -36.43 -13.71
CA LEU A 433 -11.24 -36.77 -14.04
C LEU A 433 -12.23 -35.65 -13.61
N VAL A 434 -12.03 -35.04 -12.43
CA VAL A 434 -12.87 -33.93 -11.99
C VAL A 434 -12.73 -32.72 -12.96
N ARG A 435 -11.51 -32.41 -13.40
CA ARG A 435 -11.27 -31.33 -14.38
C ARG A 435 -11.92 -31.63 -15.72
N TYR A 436 -11.83 -32.86 -16.20
CA TYR A 436 -12.48 -33.29 -17.42
C TYR A 436 -14.03 -33.18 -17.34
N LEU A 437 -14.62 -33.62 -16.23
CA LEU A 437 -16.07 -33.50 -16.01
C LEU A 437 -16.49 -32.03 -15.97
N ALA A 438 -15.75 -31.19 -15.28
CA ALA A 438 -16.02 -29.75 -15.17
C ALA A 438 -15.97 -29.08 -16.56
N GLU A 439 -14.95 -29.37 -17.36
CA GLU A 439 -14.82 -28.84 -18.72
C GLU A 439 -16.01 -29.26 -19.59
N ARG A 440 -16.40 -30.55 -19.55
CA ARG A 440 -17.55 -31.04 -20.31
C ARG A 440 -18.88 -30.43 -19.88
N LEU A 441 -19.01 -30.08 -18.60
CA LEU A 441 -20.24 -29.49 -18.03
C LEU A 441 -20.22 -27.94 -18.05
N GLY A 442 -19.13 -27.32 -18.50
CA GLY A 442 -18.95 -25.87 -18.49
C GLY A 442 -18.88 -25.29 -17.07
N LEU A 443 -18.36 -26.06 -16.09
CA LEU A 443 -18.25 -25.67 -14.69
C LEU A 443 -16.82 -25.29 -14.36
N GLU A 444 -16.67 -24.37 -13.42
CA GLU A 444 -15.37 -23.99 -12.85
C GLU A 444 -15.00 -24.91 -11.67
N VAL A 445 -13.74 -25.33 -11.59
CA VAL A 445 -13.24 -26.19 -10.51
C VAL A 445 -12.62 -25.35 -9.40
N VAL A 446 -13.23 -25.37 -8.23
CA VAL A 446 -12.65 -24.82 -7.00
C VAL A 446 -12.11 -25.95 -6.15
N GLN A 447 -10.79 -26.04 -6.01
CA GLN A 447 -10.13 -27.07 -5.21
C GLN A 447 -9.92 -26.59 -3.77
N LYS A 448 -10.45 -27.35 -2.79
CA LYS A 448 -10.17 -27.15 -1.36
C LYS A 448 -9.54 -28.41 -0.79
N ARG A 449 -8.57 -28.25 0.09
CA ARG A 449 -7.97 -29.37 0.84
C ARG A 449 -8.61 -29.47 2.22
N ALA A 450 -8.54 -30.63 2.85
CA ALA A 450 -9.02 -30.82 4.22
C ALA A 450 -8.31 -29.87 5.23
N SER A 451 -7.08 -29.43 4.91
CA SER A 451 -6.34 -28.39 5.66
C SER A 451 -6.91 -26.99 5.49
N ASP A 452 -7.82 -26.77 4.52
CA ASP A 452 -8.39 -25.46 4.18
C ASP A 452 -9.79 -25.29 4.79
N LEU A 453 -10.26 -26.32 5.52
CA LEU A 453 -11.51 -26.36 6.28
C LEU A 453 -11.25 -26.12 7.77
#